data_5b9f69c8de6fecf2a1816dda04e1be49
#
_entry.id   5b9f69c8de6fecf2a1816dda04e1be49
#
_cell.length_a   1.000
_cell.length_b   1.000
_cell.length_c   1.000
_cell.angle_alpha   90.00
_cell.angle_beta   90.00
_cell.angle_gamma   90.00
#
_symmetry.space_group_name_H-M   'P 1'
#
loop_
_entity.id
_entity.type
_entity.pdbx_description
1 polymer ?
#
loop_
_entity_poly.entity_id
_entity_poly.type
_entity_poly.pdbx_seq_one_letter_code
_entity_poly.pdbx_strand_id
1 'polypeptide(L)'
;AMDNRPLKFHEFESLIGQTIYMSATPANYELERSAGVVVEQVVRPTGLLDPPIEVRPADNQVDDLLNEIEDTVNKGERVLVTTLTKRMAEELTGYLIRIGIRTQYIHSDVDTLERVEILQNLRAGAIDVLVGVNLLREGLDLPEVSFVAVMDADKEGFLRNERSLTQTAGR
;
A
#
# COMPACT_ATOMS: atom_id res chain seq x y z
N ALA A 1 -8.74 38.07 -1.50
CA ALA A 1 -9.02 36.76 -2.09
C ALA A 1 -10.51 36.51 -1.99
N MET A 2 -11.18 36.51 -3.13
CA MET A 2 -12.57 36.13 -3.17
C MET A 2 -12.71 34.65 -2.92
N ASP A 3 -13.57 34.30 -2.02
CA ASP A 3 -14.16 33.00 -1.72
C ASP A 3 -13.32 31.75 -2.13
N ASN A 4 -12.33 31.42 -1.32
CA ASN A 4 -11.43 30.30 -1.56
C ASN A 4 -11.97 29.01 -0.91
N ARG A 5 -13.24 28.64 -1.17
CA ARG A 5 -13.82 27.39 -0.72
C ARG A 5 -13.59 26.28 -1.75
N PRO A 6 -13.39 25.03 -1.31
CA PRO A 6 -13.38 23.90 -2.23
C PRO A 6 -14.70 23.78 -2.99
N LEU A 7 -14.62 23.42 -4.27
CA LEU A 7 -15.81 23.09 -5.06
C LEU A 7 -16.49 21.85 -4.48
N LYS A 8 -17.81 21.86 -4.49
CA LYS A 8 -18.58 20.62 -4.30
C LYS A 8 -18.49 19.78 -5.57
N PHE A 9 -18.66 18.47 -5.44
CA PHE A 9 -18.49 17.54 -6.55
C PHE A 9 -19.36 17.90 -7.77
N HIS A 10 -20.64 18.24 -7.57
CA HIS A 10 -21.54 18.63 -8.67
C HIS A 10 -21.15 19.95 -9.35
N GLU A 11 -20.52 20.88 -8.61
CA GLU A 11 -19.99 22.12 -9.18
C GLU A 11 -18.78 21.83 -10.07
N PHE A 12 -17.91 20.95 -9.60
CA PHE A 12 -16.80 20.44 -10.40
C PHE A 12 -17.30 19.76 -11.68
N GLU A 13 -18.28 18.84 -11.58
CA GLU A 13 -18.86 18.18 -12.75
C GLU A 13 -19.44 19.14 -13.77
N SER A 14 -20.04 20.25 -13.34
CA SER A 14 -20.62 21.27 -14.24
C SER A 14 -19.56 22.06 -15.01
N LEU A 15 -18.33 22.09 -14.53
CA LEU A 15 -17.22 22.85 -15.13
C LEU A 15 -16.35 21.98 -16.05
N ILE A 16 -16.36 20.66 -15.89
CA ILE A 16 -15.59 19.76 -16.73
C ILE A 16 -16.33 19.50 -18.06
N GLY A 17 -15.56 19.48 -19.14
CA GLY A 17 -16.05 19.07 -20.45
C GLY A 17 -15.77 17.60 -20.72
N GLN A 18 -15.03 17.32 -21.77
CA GLN A 18 -14.62 15.96 -22.12
C GLN A 18 -13.61 15.43 -21.11
N THR A 19 -13.85 14.22 -20.59
CA THR A 19 -13.04 13.62 -19.51
C THR A 19 -12.56 12.24 -19.92
N ILE A 20 -11.28 11.96 -19.67
CA ILE A 20 -10.69 10.64 -19.78
C ILE A 20 -10.43 10.13 -18.36
N TYR A 21 -11.04 8.99 -18.01
CA TYR A 21 -10.80 8.32 -16.75
C TYR A 21 -9.69 7.29 -16.92
N MET A 22 -8.71 7.29 -16.03
CA MET A 22 -7.60 6.35 -16.05
C MET A 22 -7.43 5.72 -14.67
N SER A 23 -7.60 4.42 -14.58
CA SER A 23 -7.50 3.67 -13.33
C SER A 23 -7.15 2.21 -13.60
N ALA A 24 -6.37 1.60 -12.72
CA ALA A 24 -6.15 0.16 -12.71
C ALA A 24 -7.37 -0.60 -12.17
N THR A 25 -8.19 0.05 -11.34
CA THR A 25 -9.37 -0.51 -10.67
C THR A 25 -10.55 0.46 -10.78
N PRO A 26 -11.17 0.61 -11.96
CA PRO A 26 -12.25 1.58 -12.15
C PRO A 26 -13.43 1.29 -11.22
N ALA A 27 -14.09 2.34 -10.75
CA ALA A 27 -15.25 2.28 -9.89
C ALA A 27 -16.55 2.47 -10.68
N ASN A 28 -17.68 2.32 -10.00
CA ASN A 28 -19.00 2.45 -10.64
C ASN A 28 -19.19 3.82 -11.28
N TYR A 29 -18.69 4.87 -10.65
CA TYR A 29 -18.80 6.23 -11.18
C TYR A 29 -18.15 6.37 -12.57
N GLU A 30 -16.91 5.92 -12.74
CA GLU A 30 -16.20 6.01 -14.02
C GLU A 30 -16.87 5.14 -15.08
N LEU A 31 -17.31 3.94 -14.70
CA LEU A 31 -18.01 3.00 -15.59
C LEU A 31 -19.35 3.56 -16.06
N GLU A 32 -20.14 4.16 -15.17
CA GLU A 32 -21.40 4.81 -15.50
C GLU A 32 -21.19 6.01 -16.43
N ARG A 33 -20.20 6.86 -16.15
CA ARG A 33 -19.89 8.05 -16.94
C ARG A 33 -19.33 7.72 -18.33
N SER A 34 -18.62 6.61 -18.47
CA SER A 34 -18.11 6.11 -19.76
C SER A 34 -19.13 5.24 -20.52
N ALA A 35 -20.36 5.11 -20.01
CA ALA A 35 -21.39 4.21 -20.55
C ALA A 35 -20.90 2.76 -20.74
N GLY A 36 -20.00 2.30 -19.86
CA GLY A 36 -19.40 0.97 -19.92
C GLY A 36 -18.31 0.81 -20.98
N VAL A 37 -17.96 1.88 -21.70
CA VAL A 37 -16.86 1.82 -22.67
C VAL A 37 -15.54 1.86 -21.93
N VAL A 38 -14.78 0.77 -22.01
CA VAL A 38 -13.46 0.60 -21.37
C VAL A 38 -12.44 0.21 -22.42
N VAL A 39 -11.30 0.88 -22.39
CA VAL A 39 -10.11 0.48 -23.16
C VAL A 39 -9.15 -0.21 -22.21
N GLU A 40 -8.96 -1.50 -22.38
CA GLU A 40 -8.08 -2.29 -21.52
C GLU A 40 -6.64 -2.25 -22.04
N GLN A 41 -5.70 -1.95 -21.14
CA GLN A 41 -4.28 -2.07 -21.40
C GLN A 41 -3.70 -3.21 -20.54
N VAL A 42 -3.78 -4.41 -21.05
CA VAL A 42 -3.36 -5.64 -20.34
C VAL A 42 -1.93 -6.08 -20.65
N VAL A 43 -1.26 -5.46 -21.61
CA VAL A 43 0.10 -5.84 -21.98
C VAL A 43 1.11 -5.04 -21.17
N ARG A 44 1.95 -5.75 -20.41
CA ARG A 44 3.16 -5.18 -19.80
C ARG A 44 4.33 -5.33 -20.75
N PRO A 45 4.83 -4.26 -21.39
CA PRO A 45 5.93 -4.35 -22.38
C PRO A 45 7.25 -4.79 -21.71
N THR A 46 7.37 -4.69 -20.39
CA THR A 46 8.55 -5.09 -19.61
C THR A 46 8.70 -6.60 -19.43
N GLY A 47 7.66 -7.40 -19.71
CA GLY A 47 7.66 -8.85 -19.46
C GLY A 47 7.67 -9.25 -17.99
N LEU A 48 7.54 -8.29 -17.06
CA LEU A 48 7.43 -8.57 -15.62
C LEU A 48 6.08 -9.21 -15.32
N LEU A 49 6.13 -10.36 -14.66
CA LEU A 49 4.95 -11.05 -14.16
C LEU A 49 4.37 -10.33 -12.94
N ASP A 50 3.09 -10.58 -12.67
CA ASP A 50 2.50 -10.19 -11.39
C ASP A 50 3.18 -10.94 -10.25
N PRO A 51 3.34 -10.32 -9.06
CA PRO A 51 3.92 -10.99 -7.91
C PRO A 51 3.06 -12.20 -7.50
N PRO A 52 3.68 -13.29 -7.06
CA PRO A 52 2.93 -14.42 -6.51
C PRO A 52 2.21 -13.98 -5.23
N ILE A 53 0.95 -14.38 -5.09
CA ILE A 53 0.14 -14.08 -3.91
C ILE A 53 -0.14 -15.39 -3.19
N GLU A 54 0.19 -15.44 -1.91
CA GLU A 54 -0.13 -16.55 -1.02
C GLU A 54 -1.10 -16.08 0.07
N VAL A 55 -2.16 -16.84 0.30
CA VAL A 55 -3.14 -16.58 1.36
C VAL A 55 -2.95 -17.64 2.45
N ARG A 56 -2.66 -17.19 3.66
CA ARG A 56 -2.45 -18.04 4.82
C ARG A 56 -3.52 -17.79 5.88
N PRO A 57 -3.80 -18.77 6.79
CA PRO A 57 -4.68 -18.55 7.92
C PRO A 57 -4.23 -17.39 8.79
N ALA A 58 -5.17 -16.64 9.39
CA ALA A 58 -4.85 -15.55 10.30
C ALA A 58 -4.33 -16.05 11.67
N ASP A 59 -4.60 -17.30 12.02
CA ASP A 59 -4.04 -17.94 13.21
C ASP A 59 -2.53 -18.06 13.10
N ASN A 60 -1.80 -17.58 14.11
CA ASN A 60 -0.32 -17.55 14.14
C ASN A 60 0.33 -16.69 13.04
N GLN A 61 -0.40 -15.75 12.45
CA GLN A 61 0.10 -14.88 11.36
C GLN A 61 1.39 -14.12 11.72
N VAL A 62 1.65 -13.84 13.00
CA VAL A 62 2.87 -13.15 13.45
C VAL A 62 4.08 -14.09 13.36
N ASP A 63 3.94 -15.35 13.73
CA ASP A 63 5.02 -16.34 13.62
C ASP A 63 5.34 -16.63 12.15
N ASP A 64 4.33 -16.77 11.30
CA ASP A 64 4.51 -16.90 9.86
C ASP A 64 5.22 -15.67 9.27
N LEU A 65 4.80 -14.47 9.67
CA LEU A 65 5.44 -13.23 9.26
C LEU A 65 6.92 -13.17 9.64
N LEU A 66 7.27 -13.63 10.84
CA LEU A 66 8.67 -13.65 11.30
C LEU A 66 9.55 -14.51 10.43
N ASN A 67 9.10 -15.72 10.09
CA ASN A 67 9.84 -16.62 9.21
C ASN A 67 10.11 -15.98 7.85
N GLU A 68 9.10 -15.35 7.25
CA GLU A 68 9.23 -14.65 5.95
C GLU A 68 10.14 -13.41 6.05
N ILE A 69 10.07 -12.66 7.17
CA ILE A 69 10.98 -11.54 7.41
C ILE A 69 12.43 -12.01 7.47
N GLU A 70 12.72 -13.06 8.27
CA GLU A 70 14.07 -13.61 8.39
C GLU A 70 14.62 -14.08 7.05
N ASP A 71 13.82 -14.82 6.28
CA ASP A 71 14.22 -15.32 4.97
C ASP A 71 14.49 -14.17 3.97
N THR A 72 13.68 -13.13 4.01
CA THR A 72 13.82 -11.96 3.13
C THR A 72 15.02 -11.10 3.50
N VAL A 73 15.19 -10.81 4.79
CA VAL A 73 16.31 -10.00 5.31
C VAL A 73 17.65 -10.72 5.09
N ASN A 74 17.71 -12.04 5.24
CA ASN A 74 18.90 -12.85 4.96
C ASN A 74 19.34 -12.76 3.48
N LYS A 75 18.43 -12.50 2.56
CA LYS A 75 18.72 -12.23 1.13
C LYS A 75 19.18 -10.80 0.87
N GLY A 76 19.17 -9.93 1.88
CA GLY A 76 19.50 -8.52 1.76
C GLY A 76 18.35 -7.64 1.23
N GLU A 77 17.14 -8.20 1.18
CA GLU A 77 15.95 -7.56 0.67
C GLU A 77 15.12 -6.91 1.80
N ARG A 78 14.09 -6.16 1.46
CA ARG A 78 13.29 -5.38 2.40
C ARG A 78 11.85 -5.86 2.43
N VAL A 79 11.20 -5.60 3.56
CA VAL A 79 9.84 -6.06 3.85
C VAL A 79 8.92 -4.87 4.13
N LEU A 80 7.72 -4.90 3.55
CA LEU A 80 6.60 -4.03 3.94
C LEU A 80 5.53 -4.85 4.66
N VAL A 81 5.05 -4.34 5.80
CA VAL A 81 3.95 -4.95 6.54
C VAL A 81 2.82 -3.95 6.68
N THR A 82 1.65 -4.28 6.17
CA THR A 82 0.46 -3.44 6.34
C THR A 82 -0.48 -4.06 7.38
N THR A 83 -0.86 -3.25 8.35
CA THR A 83 -1.76 -3.65 9.45
C THR A 83 -3.11 -2.95 9.34
N LEU A 84 -4.09 -3.45 10.09
CA LEU A 84 -5.44 -2.90 10.11
C LEU A 84 -5.53 -1.58 10.89
N THR A 85 -4.79 -1.47 11.99
CA THR A 85 -4.86 -0.33 12.90
C THR A 85 -3.49 0.23 13.25
N LYS A 86 -3.45 1.51 13.64
CA LYS A 86 -2.26 2.19 14.15
C LYS A 86 -1.68 1.47 15.39
N ARG A 87 -2.53 1.09 16.32
CA ARG A 87 -2.13 0.36 17.52
C ARG A 87 -1.42 -0.96 17.17
N MET A 88 -1.98 -1.72 16.25
CA MET A 88 -1.35 -2.98 15.81
C MET A 88 0.00 -2.72 15.14
N ALA A 89 0.13 -1.65 14.34
CA ALA A 89 1.41 -1.28 13.74
C ALA A 89 2.47 -0.96 14.80
N GLU A 90 2.10 -0.19 15.82
CA GLU A 90 2.98 0.18 16.93
C GLU A 90 3.40 -1.04 17.77
N GLU A 91 2.45 -1.90 18.14
CA GLU A 91 2.71 -3.12 18.92
C GLU A 91 3.61 -4.09 18.15
N LEU A 92 3.33 -4.31 16.87
CA LEU A 92 4.14 -5.18 16.00
C LEU A 92 5.55 -4.61 15.81
N THR A 93 5.68 -3.32 15.55
CA THR A 93 7.00 -2.66 15.42
C THR A 93 7.81 -2.81 16.70
N GLY A 94 7.19 -2.53 17.86
CA GLY A 94 7.85 -2.70 19.16
C GLY A 94 8.26 -4.15 19.43
N TYR A 95 7.48 -5.11 18.97
CA TYR A 95 7.84 -6.53 19.08
C TYR A 95 9.04 -6.88 18.18
N LEU A 96 9.03 -6.50 16.90
CA LEU A 96 10.11 -6.76 15.95
C LEU A 96 11.44 -6.15 16.40
N ILE A 97 11.41 -4.93 16.92
CA ILE A 97 12.61 -4.27 17.48
C ILE A 97 13.16 -5.05 18.68
N ARG A 98 12.31 -5.53 19.59
CA ARG A 98 12.74 -6.31 20.77
C ARG A 98 13.45 -7.61 20.42
N ILE A 99 13.10 -8.23 19.30
CA ILE A 99 13.75 -9.46 18.81
C ILE A 99 14.94 -9.17 17.88
N GLY A 100 15.33 -7.90 17.72
CA GLY A 100 16.53 -7.49 17.01
C GLY A 100 16.35 -7.16 15.51
N ILE A 101 15.12 -7.11 15.00
CA ILE A 101 14.83 -6.74 13.60
C ILE A 101 14.79 -5.23 13.48
N ARG A 102 15.57 -4.67 12.56
CA ARG A 102 15.61 -3.21 12.30
C ARG A 102 14.33 -2.75 11.62
N THR A 103 13.40 -2.23 12.41
CA THR A 103 12.04 -1.92 11.99
C THR A 103 11.70 -0.46 12.29
N GLN A 104 10.97 0.18 11.40
CA GLN A 104 10.27 1.44 11.64
C GLN A 104 8.79 1.31 11.29
N TYR A 105 7.96 2.21 11.81
CA TYR A 105 6.56 2.28 11.42
C TYR A 105 6.20 3.66 10.85
N ILE A 106 5.17 3.67 10.01
CA ILE A 106 4.62 4.87 9.40
C ILE A 106 3.11 4.94 9.66
N HIS A 107 2.60 6.10 10.01
CA HIS A 107 1.16 6.37 10.15
C HIS A 107 0.76 7.70 9.52
N SER A 108 -0.54 8.03 9.58
CA SER A 108 -1.09 9.22 8.94
C SER A 108 -0.56 10.54 9.49
N ASP A 109 -0.11 10.53 10.74
CA ASP A 109 0.31 11.75 11.46
C ASP A 109 1.81 12.04 11.30
N VAL A 110 2.56 11.15 10.62
CA VAL A 110 3.96 11.37 10.26
C VAL A 110 4.02 12.47 9.21
N ASP A 111 4.86 13.46 9.47
CA ASP A 111 5.02 14.59 8.57
C ASP A 111 5.70 14.15 7.25
N THR A 112 5.60 14.99 6.22
CA THR A 112 6.11 14.66 4.88
C THR A 112 7.64 14.46 4.87
N LEU A 113 8.40 15.25 5.64
CA LEU A 113 9.85 15.14 5.69
C LEU A 113 10.28 13.86 6.40
N GLU A 114 9.69 13.58 7.55
CA GLU A 114 9.93 12.34 8.30
C GLU A 114 9.58 11.10 7.47
N ARG A 115 8.49 11.16 6.71
CA ARG A 115 8.12 10.08 5.79
C ARG A 115 9.18 9.82 4.72
N VAL A 116 9.74 10.87 4.15
CA VAL A 116 10.83 10.76 3.16
C VAL A 116 12.07 10.13 3.80
N GLU A 117 12.41 10.54 5.02
CA GLU A 117 13.55 9.99 5.77
C GLU A 117 13.37 8.48 6.05
N ILE A 118 12.21 8.08 6.53
CA ILE A 118 11.89 6.64 6.77
C ILE A 118 12.05 5.82 5.49
N LEU A 119 11.54 6.32 4.37
CA LEU A 119 11.66 5.62 3.08
C LEU A 119 13.11 5.57 2.59
N GLN A 120 13.90 6.62 2.81
CA GLN A 120 15.34 6.63 2.52
C GLN A 120 16.09 5.62 3.39
N ASN A 121 15.76 5.51 4.67
CA ASN A 121 16.33 4.52 5.59
C ASN A 121 16.03 3.09 5.14
N LEU A 122 14.83 2.81 4.63
CA LEU A 122 14.48 1.52 4.06
C LEU A 122 15.32 1.22 2.82
N ARG A 123 15.40 2.15 1.87
CA ARG A 123 16.21 2.02 0.65
C ARG A 123 17.69 1.84 0.94
N ALA A 124 18.24 2.63 1.87
CA ALA A 124 19.64 2.56 2.27
C ALA A 124 19.98 1.29 3.08
N GLY A 125 18.98 0.54 3.52
CA GLY A 125 19.18 -0.63 4.37
C GLY A 125 19.50 -0.30 5.84
N ALA A 126 19.22 0.90 6.28
CA ALA A 126 19.28 1.26 7.70
C ALA A 126 18.18 0.55 8.50
N ILE A 127 17.06 0.27 7.85
CA ILE A 127 15.98 -0.59 8.36
C ILE A 127 15.67 -1.70 7.36
N ASP A 128 15.18 -2.84 7.85
CA ASP A 128 14.82 -4.00 7.03
C ASP A 128 13.31 -4.11 6.82
N VAL A 129 12.53 -3.68 7.80
CA VAL A 129 11.08 -3.81 7.82
C VAL A 129 10.42 -2.46 8.04
N LEU A 130 9.45 -2.15 7.20
CA LEU A 130 8.59 -1.00 7.38
C LEU A 130 7.15 -1.47 7.65
N VAL A 131 6.62 -1.09 8.81
CA VAL A 131 5.25 -1.41 9.23
C VAL A 131 4.37 -0.18 9.12
N GLY A 132 3.11 -0.34 8.74
CA GLY A 132 2.18 0.77 8.80
C GLY A 132 0.74 0.42 8.43
N VAL A 133 -0.12 1.41 8.54
CA VAL A 133 -1.53 1.29 8.20
C VAL A 133 -1.74 1.77 6.78
N ASN A 134 -2.25 0.91 5.91
CA ASN A 134 -2.53 1.25 4.50
C ASN A 134 -1.33 1.90 3.81
N LEU A 135 -0.12 1.35 4.01
CA LEU A 135 1.15 1.89 3.53
C LEU A 135 1.23 2.04 2.02
N LEU A 136 0.62 1.10 1.31
CA LEU A 136 0.79 0.93 -0.13
C LEU A 136 -0.26 1.76 -0.89
N ARG A 137 -0.14 3.08 -0.78
CA ARG A 137 -0.89 4.02 -1.63
C ARG A 137 -0.12 4.31 -2.92
N GLU A 138 -0.80 4.89 -3.89
CA GLU A 138 -0.21 5.36 -5.13
C GLU A 138 1.05 6.22 -4.89
N GLY A 139 2.05 6.05 -5.74
CA GLY A 139 3.28 6.86 -5.71
C GLY A 139 4.46 6.29 -4.92
N LEU A 140 4.35 5.10 -4.32
CA LEU A 140 5.52 4.40 -3.76
C LEU A 140 6.09 3.44 -4.80
N ASP A 141 7.34 3.63 -5.14
CA ASP A 141 8.16 2.72 -5.92
C ASP A 141 9.38 2.34 -5.08
N LEU A 142 9.41 1.10 -4.60
CA LEU A 142 10.42 0.57 -3.69
C LEU A 142 10.98 -0.74 -4.24
N PRO A 143 11.87 -0.68 -5.23
CA PRO A 143 12.41 -1.87 -5.88
C PRO A 143 13.24 -2.76 -4.94
N GLU A 144 13.66 -2.22 -3.79
CA GLU A 144 14.38 -2.96 -2.75
C GLU A 144 13.46 -3.89 -1.93
N VAL A 145 12.14 -3.67 -1.99
CA VAL A 145 11.14 -4.47 -1.30
C VAL A 145 10.77 -5.66 -2.16
N SER A 146 10.98 -6.85 -1.65
CA SER A 146 10.62 -8.11 -2.32
C SER A 146 9.47 -8.86 -1.65
N PHE A 147 9.15 -8.50 -0.40
CA PHE A 147 8.06 -9.12 0.33
C PHE A 147 7.09 -8.09 0.92
N VAL A 148 5.80 -8.32 0.70
CA VAL A 148 4.72 -7.51 1.25
C VAL A 148 3.76 -8.41 2.03
N ALA A 149 3.57 -8.10 3.31
CA ALA A 149 2.61 -8.79 4.16
C ALA A 149 1.38 -7.93 4.43
N VAL A 150 0.21 -8.52 4.29
CA VAL A 150 -1.08 -7.91 4.65
C VAL A 150 -1.66 -8.67 5.85
N MET A 151 -1.54 -8.08 7.03
CA MET A 151 -2.06 -8.68 8.27
C MET A 151 -3.57 -8.54 8.34
N ASP A 152 -4.27 -9.54 8.90
CA ASP A 152 -5.74 -9.55 9.02
C ASP A 152 -6.43 -9.23 7.68
N ALA A 153 -6.02 -9.87 6.59
CA ALA A 153 -6.53 -9.60 5.24
C ALA A 153 -8.02 -9.95 5.06
N ASP A 154 -8.54 -10.81 5.92
CA ASP A 154 -9.94 -11.21 6.01
C ASP A 154 -10.86 -10.12 6.57
N LYS A 155 -10.30 -9.12 7.25
CA LYS A 155 -11.07 -8.03 7.86
C LYS A 155 -11.24 -6.88 6.90
N GLU A 156 -12.48 -6.62 6.52
CA GLU A 156 -12.85 -5.44 5.74
C GLU A 156 -12.69 -4.16 6.57
N GLY A 157 -12.38 -3.07 5.88
CA GLY A 157 -12.22 -1.76 6.50
C GLY A 157 -11.92 -0.67 5.49
N PHE A 158 -11.67 0.54 6.00
CA PHE A 158 -11.27 1.66 5.16
C PHE A 158 -9.97 1.33 4.41
N LEU A 159 -10.00 1.37 3.08
CA LEU A 159 -8.92 0.97 2.18
C LEU A 159 -8.51 -0.52 2.29
N ARG A 160 -9.44 -1.37 2.72
CA ARG A 160 -9.29 -2.83 2.77
C ARG A 160 -10.48 -3.52 2.11
N ASN A 161 -10.69 -3.23 0.87
CA ASN A 161 -11.62 -3.90 -0.01
C ASN A 161 -10.84 -4.57 -1.16
N GLU A 162 -11.52 -5.33 -1.99
CA GLU A 162 -10.94 -6.03 -3.14
C GLU A 162 -10.03 -5.13 -4.00
N ARG A 163 -10.49 -3.91 -4.33
CA ARG A 163 -9.73 -2.96 -5.14
C ARG A 163 -8.43 -2.52 -4.47
N SER A 164 -8.51 -2.19 -3.18
CA SER A 164 -7.34 -1.75 -2.41
C SER A 164 -6.32 -2.86 -2.25
N LEU A 165 -6.75 -4.11 -2.03
CA LEU A 165 -5.88 -5.26 -1.94
C LEU A 165 -5.24 -5.59 -3.29
N THR A 166 -5.99 -5.50 -4.39
CA THR A 166 -5.45 -5.65 -5.75
C THR A 166 -4.38 -4.61 -6.06
N GLN A 167 -4.60 -3.35 -5.69
CA GLN A 167 -3.59 -2.29 -5.82
C GLN A 167 -2.35 -2.56 -4.96
N THR A 168 -2.54 -3.09 -3.76
CA THR A 168 -1.45 -3.45 -2.86
C THR A 168 -0.60 -4.57 -3.45
N ALA A 169 -1.24 -5.60 -4.01
CA ALA A 169 -0.56 -6.74 -4.61
C ALA A 169 0.18 -6.38 -5.92
N GLY A 170 -0.23 -5.35 -6.62
CA GLY A 170 0.40 -4.89 -7.85
C GLY A 170 1.61 -3.97 -7.66
N ARG A 171 2.08 -3.77 -6.42
CA ARG A 171 3.22 -2.90 -6.08
C ARG A 171 4.49 -3.70 -5.91
#